data_89c3467ad3ebe0d498b154725e4118f9
#
_entry.id   89c3467ad3ebe0d498b154725e4118f9
#
_cell.length_a   1.000
_cell.length_b   1.000
_cell.length_c   1.000
_cell.angle_alpha   90.00
_cell.angle_beta   90.00
_cell.angle_gamma   90.00
#
_symmetry.space_group_name_H-M   'P 1'
#
loop_
_entity.id
_entity.type
_entity.pdbx_description
1 polymer ?
#
loop_
_entity_poly.entity_id
_entity_poly.type
_entity_poly.pdbx_seq_one_letter_code
_entity_poly.pdbx_strand_id
1 'polypeptide(L)'
;MKNIALLFSLFTMLLCSCRSNTTKSDISAEMSYEGVNNYCHREYDWSIAETNPSIMSVTMGDETETEFQVIFRSYTGALVYFYVDKKSGSTRMVECVPSLGIENEAGTIDLHNYLEMSEKRK
;
A
#
# COMPACT_ATOMS: atom_id res chain seq x y z
N MET A 1 -4.76 -25.56 44.70
CA MET A 1 -5.91 -24.95 44.04
C MET A 1 -5.73 -23.48 43.81
N LYS A 2 -5.38 -22.71 44.83
CA LYS A 2 -5.20 -21.26 44.68
C LYS A 2 -4.08 -20.91 43.70
N ASN A 3 -3.04 -21.73 43.64
CA ASN A 3 -1.92 -21.51 42.74
C ASN A 3 -2.29 -21.64 41.27
N ILE A 4 -3.27 -22.51 40.99
CA ILE A 4 -3.71 -22.75 39.63
C ILE A 4 -4.48 -21.52 39.11
N ALA A 5 -5.30 -20.90 39.97
CA ALA A 5 -6.04 -19.71 39.60
C ALA A 5 -5.12 -18.52 39.25
N LEU A 6 -4.03 -18.40 40.02
CA LEU A 6 -3.03 -17.38 39.76
C LEU A 6 -2.33 -17.56 38.42
N LEU A 7 -2.04 -18.82 38.08
CA LEU A 7 -1.41 -19.14 36.80
C LEU A 7 -2.32 -18.78 35.62
N PHE A 8 -3.59 -19.05 35.76
CA PHE A 8 -4.55 -18.68 34.72
C PHE A 8 -4.62 -17.17 34.50
N SER A 9 -4.61 -16.43 35.58
CA SER A 9 -4.66 -14.98 35.51
C SER A 9 -3.44 -14.41 34.78
N LEU A 10 -2.26 -14.91 35.08
CA LEU A 10 -1.03 -14.50 34.40
C LEU A 10 -1.06 -14.82 32.93
N PHE A 11 -1.56 -15.99 32.58
CA PHE A 11 -1.64 -16.40 31.19
C PHE A 11 -2.54 -15.49 30.38
N THR A 12 -3.67 -15.10 30.95
CA THR A 12 -4.61 -14.19 30.28
C THR A 12 -3.98 -12.83 30.03
N MET A 13 -3.23 -12.32 30.98
CA MET A 13 -2.56 -11.02 30.81
C MET A 13 -1.52 -11.05 29.70
N LEU A 14 -0.80 -12.13 29.59
CA LEU A 14 0.19 -12.27 28.50
C LEU A 14 -0.47 -12.23 27.13
N LEU A 15 -1.59 -12.88 26.96
CA LEU A 15 -2.34 -12.85 25.73
C LEU A 15 -2.81 -11.46 25.36
N CYS A 16 -3.29 -10.71 26.32
CA CYS A 16 -3.70 -9.32 26.09
C CYS A 16 -2.55 -8.44 25.67
N SER A 17 -1.38 -8.62 26.27
CA SER A 17 -0.18 -7.88 25.91
C SER A 17 0.21 -8.14 24.47
N CYS A 18 0.14 -9.39 24.03
CA CYS A 18 0.46 -9.76 22.67
C CYS A 18 -0.47 -9.08 21.67
N ARG A 19 -1.74 -9.01 21.98
CA ARG A 19 -2.71 -8.34 21.10
C ARG A 19 -2.43 -6.85 20.95
N SER A 20 -2.10 -6.18 22.04
CA SER A 20 -1.86 -4.75 21.98
C SER A 20 -0.62 -4.43 21.15
N ASN A 21 0.34 -5.33 21.09
CA ASN A 21 1.54 -5.14 20.28
C ASN A 21 1.27 -5.29 18.79
N THR A 22 0.21 -5.98 18.39
CA THR A 22 -0.12 -6.18 16.99
C THR A 22 -1.01 -5.10 16.41
N THR A 23 -1.46 -4.15 17.20
CA THR A 23 -2.37 -3.10 16.72
C THR A 23 -1.71 -2.10 15.78
N LYS A 24 -0.39 -1.91 15.88
CA LYS A 24 0.36 -1.08 14.93
C LYS A 24 0.89 -1.99 13.84
N SER A 25 0.00 -2.46 13.02
CA SER A 25 0.35 -3.38 11.98
C SER A 25 1.11 -2.72 10.84
N ASP A 26 1.91 -3.50 10.19
CA ASP A 26 2.58 -3.10 8.98
C ASP A 26 1.57 -2.94 7.84
N ILE A 27 2.00 -2.27 6.79
CA ILE A 27 1.22 -2.14 5.57
C ILE A 27 1.15 -3.52 4.89
N SER A 28 -0.04 -3.92 4.50
CA SER A 28 -0.24 -5.17 3.76
C SER A 28 -0.20 -4.92 2.25
N ALA A 29 -0.12 -5.99 1.48
CA ALA A 29 -0.19 -5.91 0.03
C ALA A 29 -1.50 -5.26 -0.43
N GLU A 30 -2.61 -5.64 0.19
CA GLU A 30 -3.92 -5.08 -0.14
C GLU A 30 -3.98 -3.58 0.14
N MET A 31 -3.44 -3.15 1.26
CA MET A 31 -3.37 -1.73 1.61
C MET A 31 -2.51 -0.97 0.61
N SER A 32 -1.38 -1.55 0.20
CA SER A 32 -0.51 -0.94 -0.79
C SER A 32 -1.23 -0.73 -2.10
N TYR A 33 -1.92 -1.74 -2.57
CA TYR A 33 -2.70 -1.64 -3.80
C TYR A 33 -3.79 -0.58 -3.67
N GLU A 34 -4.57 -0.62 -2.60
CA GLU A 34 -5.68 0.30 -2.39
C GLU A 34 -5.21 1.75 -2.33
N GLY A 35 -4.18 2.02 -1.56
CA GLY A 35 -3.66 3.37 -1.41
C GLY A 35 -3.12 3.93 -2.72
N VAL A 36 -2.35 3.13 -3.45
CA VAL A 36 -1.81 3.56 -4.74
C VAL A 36 -2.92 3.73 -5.76
N ASN A 37 -3.89 2.81 -5.78
CA ASN A 37 -5.02 2.91 -6.68
C ASN A 37 -5.82 4.19 -6.43
N ASN A 38 -6.07 4.54 -5.18
CA ASN A 38 -6.76 5.78 -4.83
C ASN A 38 -5.96 7.00 -5.25
N TYR A 39 -4.65 6.98 -5.04
CA TYR A 39 -3.77 8.06 -5.48
C TYR A 39 -3.87 8.25 -6.99
N CYS A 40 -3.75 7.17 -7.75
CA CYS A 40 -3.78 7.23 -9.20
C CYS A 40 -5.11 7.74 -9.73
N HIS A 41 -6.22 7.32 -9.12
CA HIS A 41 -7.53 7.80 -9.53
C HIS A 41 -7.75 9.27 -9.20
N ARG A 42 -7.08 9.77 -8.20
CA ARG A 42 -7.15 11.18 -7.85
C ARG A 42 -6.27 12.06 -8.73
N GLU A 43 -5.04 11.60 -9.02
CA GLU A 43 -4.01 12.43 -9.64
C GLU A 43 -3.98 12.33 -11.17
N TYR A 44 -4.55 11.28 -11.73
CA TYR A 44 -4.51 11.07 -13.19
C TYR A 44 -5.91 11.03 -13.75
N ASP A 45 -6.01 11.39 -15.04
CA ASP A 45 -7.28 11.41 -15.76
C ASP A 45 -7.57 10.02 -16.32
N TRP A 46 -8.65 9.41 -15.86
CA TRP A 46 -9.07 8.07 -16.26
C TRP A 46 -10.17 8.07 -17.32
N SER A 47 -10.54 9.23 -17.86
CA SER A 47 -11.65 9.32 -18.82
C SER A 47 -11.42 8.48 -20.07
N ILE A 48 -10.17 8.36 -20.52
CA ILE A 48 -9.82 7.51 -21.66
C ILE A 48 -10.08 6.04 -21.35
N ALA A 49 -9.85 5.62 -20.12
CA ALA A 49 -10.06 4.25 -19.71
C ALA A 49 -11.54 3.85 -19.64
N GLU A 50 -12.45 4.82 -19.61
CA GLU A 50 -13.89 4.53 -19.64
C GLU A 50 -14.29 3.86 -20.96
N THR A 51 -13.66 4.26 -22.06
CA THR A 51 -13.93 3.67 -23.36
C THR A 51 -12.99 2.55 -23.72
N ASN A 52 -11.80 2.50 -23.07
CA ASN A 52 -10.81 1.47 -23.30
C ASN A 52 -10.15 1.08 -21.96
N PRO A 53 -10.84 0.23 -21.16
CA PRO A 53 -10.36 -0.07 -19.79
C PRO A 53 -8.96 -0.66 -19.72
N SER A 54 -8.51 -1.35 -20.76
CA SER A 54 -7.20 -2.01 -20.73
C SER A 54 -6.02 -1.07 -20.94
N ILE A 55 -6.28 0.20 -21.29
CA ILE A 55 -5.21 1.14 -21.61
C ILE A 55 -4.50 1.69 -20.36
N MET A 56 -5.17 1.67 -19.24
CA MET A 56 -4.61 2.09 -17.95
C MET A 56 -4.81 0.98 -16.92
N SER A 57 -3.87 0.83 -16.02
CA SER A 57 -3.99 -0.20 -15.00
C SER A 57 -3.16 0.10 -13.76
N VAL A 58 -3.58 -0.44 -12.63
CA VAL A 58 -2.81 -0.48 -11.41
C VAL A 58 -2.68 -1.96 -11.04
N THR A 59 -1.45 -2.44 -10.94
CA THR A 59 -1.20 -3.86 -10.63
C THR A 59 -0.10 -3.99 -9.59
N MET A 60 -0.10 -5.11 -8.89
CA MET A 60 0.99 -5.42 -7.96
C MET A 60 2.22 -5.89 -8.73
N GLY A 61 3.39 -5.40 -8.31
CA GLY A 61 4.67 -5.84 -8.82
C GLY A 61 5.38 -6.73 -7.80
N ASP A 62 6.70 -6.54 -7.69
CA ASP A 62 7.53 -7.34 -6.82
C ASP A 62 7.37 -6.95 -5.35
N GLU A 63 7.69 -7.90 -4.50
CA GLU A 63 7.74 -7.68 -3.05
C GLU A 63 9.14 -7.98 -2.56
N THR A 64 9.68 -7.08 -1.73
CA THR A 64 10.94 -7.31 -1.01
C THR A 64 10.64 -7.45 0.47
N GLU A 65 11.67 -7.61 1.29
CA GLU A 65 11.50 -7.68 2.74
C GLU A 65 10.95 -6.38 3.33
N THR A 66 11.23 -5.25 2.69
CA THR A 66 10.90 -3.92 3.23
C THR A 66 9.84 -3.18 2.45
N GLU A 67 9.58 -3.55 1.20
CA GLU A 67 8.69 -2.79 0.32
C GLU A 67 7.78 -3.67 -0.52
N PHE A 68 6.60 -3.12 -0.83
CA PHE A 68 5.76 -3.62 -1.92
C PHE A 68 5.91 -2.70 -3.11
N GLN A 69 5.98 -3.28 -4.30
CA GLN A 69 5.95 -2.51 -5.54
C GLN A 69 4.54 -2.55 -6.13
N VAL A 70 3.98 -1.38 -6.44
CA VAL A 70 2.72 -1.27 -7.18
C VAL A 70 3.00 -0.52 -8.46
N ILE A 71 2.47 -0.98 -9.56
CA ILE A 71 2.77 -0.44 -10.88
C ILE A 71 1.54 0.21 -11.48
N PHE A 72 1.64 1.50 -11.79
CA PHE A 72 0.63 2.21 -12.54
C PHE A 72 1.08 2.34 -13.99
N ARG A 73 0.20 1.95 -14.92
CA ARG A 73 0.42 2.13 -16.34
C ARG A 73 -0.52 3.23 -16.83
N SER A 74 0.04 4.31 -17.35
CA SER A 74 -0.74 5.41 -17.90
C SER A 74 -1.17 5.12 -19.34
N TYR A 75 -2.09 5.93 -19.85
CA TYR A 75 -2.59 5.75 -21.22
C TYR A 75 -1.50 5.96 -22.27
N THR A 76 -0.42 6.65 -21.94
CA THR A 76 0.70 6.87 -22.88
C THR A 76 1.66 5.68 -22.91
N GLY A 77 1.48 4.69 -22.03
CA GLY A 77 2.40 3.58 -21.90
C GLY A 77 3.53 3.82 -20.91
N ALA A 78 3.62 5.03 -20.37
CA ALA A 78 4.59 5.30 -19.30
C ALA A 78 4.15 4.58 -18.03
N LEU A 79 5.14 4.16 -17.24
CA LEU A 79 4.90 3.44 -16.00
C LEU A 79 5.32 4.31 -14.80
N VAL A 80 4.59 4.17 -13.70
CA VAL A 80 5.02 4.73 -12.43
C VAL A 80 5.12 3.58 -11.45
N TYR A 81 6.30 3.37 -10.91
CA TYR A 81 6.55 2.37 -9.88
C TYR A 81 6.39 3.02 -8.52
N PHE A 82 5.54 2.43 -7.69
CA PHE A 82 5.32 2.89 -6.31
C PHE A 82 5.96 1.87 -5.38
N TYR A 83 6.92 2.31 -4.60
CA TYR A 83 7.61 1.46 -3.62
C TYR A 83 7.11 1.82 -2.24
N VAL A 84 6.27 0.97 -1.69
CA VAL A 84 5.58 1.22 -0.43
C VAL A 84 6.34 0.57 0.71
N ASP A 85 6.82 1.38 1.65
CA ASP A 85 7.49 0.86 2.84
C ASP A 85 6.48 0.13 3.71
N LYS A 86 6.78 -1.13 4.04
CA LYS A 86 5.88 -1.99 4.78
C LYS A 86 5.58 -1.52 6.20
N LYS A 87 6.48 -0.77 6.80
CA LYS A 87 6.32 -0.31 8.17
C LYS A 87 5.71 1.07 8.27
N SER A 88 6.22 2.01 7.50
CA SER A 88 5.80 3.41 7.60
C SER A 88 4.69 3.81 6.66
N GLY A 89 4.56 3.09 5.53
CA GLY A 89 3.65 3.51 4.47
C GLY A 89 4.20 4.62 3.60
N SER A 90 5.43 5.05 3.83
CA SER A 90 6.09 6.01 2.94
C SER A 90 6.25 5.39 1.57
N THR A 91 5.80 6.09 0.54
CA THR A 91 5.73 5.53 -0.80
C THR A 91 6.54 6.38 -1.77
N ARG A 92 7.58 5.79 -2.31
CA ARG A 92 8.47 6.43 -3.27
C ARG A 92 7.95 6.16 -4.68
N MET A 93 7.91 7.20 -5.51
CA MET A 93 7.43 7.08 -6.89
C MET A 93 8.58 7.23 -7.87
N VAL A 94 8.62 6.34 -8.86
CA VAL A 94 9.63 6.38 -9.92
C VAL A 94 8.92 6.28 -11.26
N GLU A 95 9.03 7.31 -12.10
CA GLU A 95 8.51 7.29 -13.44
C GLU A 95 9.47 6.56 -14.37
N CYS A 96 8.91 5.72 -15.22
CA CYS A 96 9.69 4.92 -16.15
C CYS A 96 9.06 4.96 -17.54
N VAL A 97 9.86 5.26 -18.54
CA VAL A 97 9.46 5.16 -19.94
C VAL A 97 10.34 4.08 -20.59
N PRO A 98 9.89 2.82 -20.60
CA PRO A 98 10.74 1.71 -21.02
C PRO A 98 11.27 1.84 -22.45
N SER A 99 10.47 2.36 -23.36
CA SER A 99 10.87 2.53 -24.76
C SER A 99 12.03 3.51 -24.93
N LEU A 100 12.22 4.41 -23.98
CA LEU A 100 13.29 5.42 -24.04
C LEU A 100 14.39 5.14 -23.03
N GLY A 101 14.23 4.11 -22.19
CA GLY A 101 15.20 3.79 -21.14
C GLY A 101 15.32 4.86 -20.07
N ILE A 102 14.26 5.64 -19.86
CA ILE A 102 14.26 6.75 -18.90
C ILE A 102 13.62 6.31 -17.59
N GLU A 103 14.27 6.68 -16.49
CA GLU A 103 13.79 6.41 -15.14
C GLU A 103 14.07 7.62 -14.27
N ASN A 104 13.04 8.23 -13.68
CA ASN A 104 13.17 9.44 -12.89
C ASN A 104 12.41 9.34 -11.58
N GLU A 105 13.03 9.82 -10.50
CA GLU A 105 12.32 9.98 -9.22
C GLU A 105 11.21 11.01 -9.37
N ALA A 106 10.00 10.65 -8.96
CA ALA A 106 8.82 11.50 -9.10
C ALA A 106 8.26 11.99 -7.77
N GLY A 107 8.93 11.71 -6.67
CA GLY A 107 8.53 12.18 -5.35
C GLY A 107 8.14 11.07 -4.40
N THR A 108 7.61 11.47 -3.25
CA THR A 108 7.23 10.57 -2.17
C THR A 108 5.87 11.00 -1.63
N ILE A 109 5.02 10.01 -1.32
CA ILE A 109 3.72 10.26 -0.70
C ILE A 109 3.59 9.41 0.56
N ASP A 110 2.63 9.78 1.41
CA ASP A 110 2.25 8.97 2.57
C ASP A 110 1.00 8.17 2.20
N LEU A 111 1.15 6.87 2.14
CA LEU A 111 0.07 5.97 1.75
C LEU A 111 -1.17 6.13 2.63
N HIS A 112 -0.98 6.41 3.91
CA HIS A 112 -2.09 6.54 4.86
C HIS A 112 -3.10 7.61 4.43
N ASN A 113 -2.64 8.68 3.79
CA ASN A 113 -3.53 9.74 3.33
C ASN A 113 -4.51 9.24 2.25
N TYR A 114 -4.14 8.21 1.52
CA TYR A 114 -4.95 7.67 0.43
C TYR A 114 -5.79 6.48 0.86
N LEU A 115 -5.44 5.83 1.95
CA LEU A 115 -6.27 4.79 2.54
C LEU A 115 -7.52 5.39 3.17
N GLU A 116 -7.40 6.52 3.81
CA GLU A 116 -8.53 7.23 4.41
C GLU A 116 -9.55 7.69 3.39
N MET A 117 -9.11 8.01 2.19
CA MET A 117 -10.00 8.41 1.10
C MET A 117 -11.00 7.32 0.74
N SER A 118 -10.57 6.08 0.77
CA SER A 118 -11.44 4.94 0.48
C SER A 118 -12.55 4.82 1.50
N GLU A 119 -12.26 5.05 2.76
CA GLU A 119 -13.25 5.00 3.82
C GLU A 119 -14.30 6.09 3.68
N LYS A 120 -13.90 7.27 3.28
CA LYS A 120 -14.80 8.40 3.12
C LYS A 120 -15.79 8.22 1.98
N ARG A 121 -15.46 7.43 0.99
CA ARG A 121 -16.35 7.17 -0.14
C ARG A 121 -17.51 6.26 0.23
N LYS A 122 -17.30 5.45 1.23
CA LYS A 122 -18.33 4.54 1.71
C LYS A 122 -19.34 5.27 2.57
#